data_2156d82d7baeb150913e88c4b0d5a44e
#
_entry.id   2156d82d7baeb150913e88c4b0d5a44e
#
_cell.length_a   1.000
_cell.length_b   1.000
_cell.length_c   1.000
_cell.angle_alpha   90.00
_cell.angle_beta   90.00
_cell.angle_gamma   90.00
#
_symmetry.space_group_name_H-M   'P 1'
#
loop_
_entity.id
_entity.type
_entity.pdbx_description
1 polymer ?
#
loop_
_entity_poly.entity_id
_entity_poly.type
_entity_poly.pdbx_seq_one_letter_code
_entity_poly.pdbx_strand_id
1 'polypeptide(L)'
;MLNRTSIFAGLSAIALLAAFPADARRGEQDDARQDMAAGKVKSLREIEASVVPRMRGMQYLGPEYDPSAQVYRLKFINKDRVIFVDVDGKTGNVLRQR
;
A
#
# COMPACT_ATOMS: atom_id res chain seq x y z
N MET A 1 41.08 -10.50 -3.65
CA MET A 1 40.91 -9.05 -3.90
C MET A 1 39.72 -8.75 -4.80
N LEU A 2 39.66 -9.37 -5.95
CA LEU A 2 38.58 -9.15 -6.90
C LEU A 2 37.21 -9.54 -6.34
N ASN A 3 37.15 -10.58 -5.53
CA ASN A 3 35.91 -11.04 -4.91
C ASN A 3 35.33 -10.03 -3.94
N ARG A 4 36.15 -9.23 -3.30
CA ARG A 4 35.70 -8.20 -2.40
C ARG A 4 34.93 -7.11 -3.12
N THR A 5 35.39 -6.74 -4.30
CA THR A 5 34.74 -5.73 -5.12
C THR A 5 33.32 -6.17 -5.52
N SER A 6 33.19 -7.45 -5.89
CA SER A 6 31.87 -8.00 -6.25
C SER A 6 30.91 -8.00 -5.08
N ILE A 7 31.39 -8.29 -3.88
CA ILE A 7 30.56 -8.27 -2.66
C ILE A 7 30.06 -6.86 -2.35
N PHE A 8 30.92 -5.86 -2.49
CA PHE A 8 30.52 -4.47 -2.28
C PHE A 8 29.47 -4.02 -3.26
N ALA A 9 29.57 -4.42 -4.51
CA ALA A 9 28.57 -4.08 -5.51
C ALA A 9 27.19 -4.64 -5.15
N GLY A 10 27.13 -5.86 -4.62
CA GLY A 10 25.88 -6.46 -4.17
C GLY A 10 25.27 -5.72 -2.98
N LEU A 11 26.09 -5.32 -2.04
CA LEU A 11 25.63 -4.55 -0.88
C LEU A 11 25.09 -3.19 -1.28
N SER A 12 25.70 -2.53 -2.24
CA SER A 12 25.22 -1.24 -2.74
C SER A 12 23.82 -1.35 -3.33
N ALA A 13 23.54 -2.42 -4.07
CA ALA A 13 22.20 -2.64 -4.62
C ALA A 13 21.15 -2.81 -3.52
N ILE A 14 21.47 -3.52 -2.46
CA ILE A 14 20.58 -3.70 -1.30
C ILE A 14 20.33 -2.36 -0.60
N ALA A 15 21.36 -1.55 -0.46
CA ALA A 15 21.24 -0.24 0.17
C ALA A 15 20.30 0.68 -0.61
N LEU A 16 20.31 0.64 -1.94
CA LEU A 16 19.40 1.42 -2.78
C LEU A 16 17.94 1.00 -2.57
N LEU A 17 17.68 -0.30 -2.42
CA LEU A 17 16.33 -0.79 -2.11
C LEU A 17 15.88 -0.34 -0.72
N ALA A 18 16.79 -0.33 0.25
CA ALA A 18 16.50 0.12 1.60
C ALA A 18 16.22 1.62 1.68
N ALA A 19 16.71 2.40 0.72
CA ALA A 19 16.46 3.83 0.64
C ALA A 19 15.06 4.18 0.09
N PHE A 20 14.23 3.20 -0.20
CA PHE A 20 12.86 3.43 -0.65
C PHE A 20 12.06 4.12 0.47
N PRO A 21 11.23 5.13 0.16
CA PRO A 21 10.81 6.11 1.16
C PRO A 21 9.86 5.54 2.22
N ALA A 22 10.42 5.23 3.39
CA ALA A 22 9.63 4.92 4.56
C ALA A 22 8.83 6.13 5.04
N ASP A 23 9.34 7.34 4.81
CA ASP A 23 8.68 8.58 5.24
C ASP A 23 7.38 8.84 4.48
N ALA A 24 7.31 8.51 3.20
CA ALA A 24 6.10 8.64 2.42
C ALA A 24 4.99 7.73 2.94
N ARG A 25 5.34 6.50 3.35
CA ARG A 25 4.37 5.57 3.94
C ARG A 25 3.83 6.06 5.26
N ARG A 26 4.70 6.62 6.10
CA ARG A 26 4.27 7.19 7.37
C ARG A 26 3.31 8.34 7.16
N GLY A 27 3.62 9.23 6.21
CA GLY A 27 2.75 10.34 5.89
C GLY A 27 1.36 9.88 5.47
N GLU A 28 1.26 8.89 4.59
CA GLU A 28 -0.01 8.32 4.16
C GLU A 28 -0.79 7.70 5.31
N GLN A 29 -0.11 6.93 6.16
CA GLN A 29 -0.74 6.30 7.31
C GLN A 29 -1.22 7.33 8.32
N ASP A 30 -0.44 8.37 8.56
CA ASP A 30 -0.81 9.44 9.48
C ASP A 30 -2.01 10.23 8.94
N ASP A 31 -2.04 10.52 7.65
CA ASP A 31 -3.16 11.18 6.99
C ASP A 31 -4.43 10.35 7.11
N ALA A 32 -4.35 9.06 6.88
CA ALA A 32 -5.50 8.17 7.00
C ALA A 32 -6.02 8.14 8.43
N ARG A 33 -5.13 8.08 9.42
CA ARG A 33 -5.52 8.10 10.84
C ARG A 33 -6.19 9.40 11.23
N GLN A 34 -5.65 10.52 10.76
CA GLN A 34 -6.23 11.84 11.05
C GLN A 34 -7.61 11.97 10.44
N ASP A 35 -7.77 11.56 9.20
CA ASP A 35 -9.06 11.62 8.51
C ASP A 35 -10.08 10.68 9.17
N MET A 36 -9.65 9.51 9.57
CA MET A 36 -10.51 8.56 10.29
C MET A 36 -10.93 9.12 11.64
N ALA A 37 -9.98 9.68 12.39
CA ALA A 37 -10.25 10.26 13.71
C ALA A 37 -11.18 11.47 13.60
N ALA A 38 -11.12 12.21 12.50
CA ALA A 38 -12.02 13.34 12.24
C ALA A 38 -13.38 12.91 11.68
N GLY A 39 -13.61 11.62 11.50
CA GLY A 39 -14.85 11.10 10.96
C GLY A 39 -15.02 11.30 9.47
N LYS A 40 -13.97 11.65 8.76
CA LYS A 40 -14.04 11.92 7.31
C LYS A 40 -14.07 10.64 6.49
N VAL A 41 -13.41 9.60 6.97
CA VAL A 41 -13.32 8.30 6.27
C VAL A 41 -13.51 7.17 7.27
N LYS A 42 -13.87 6.00 6.74
CA LYS A 42 -13.87 4.75 7.50
C LYS A 42 -12.45 4.35 7.83
N SER A 43 -12.28 3.55 8.87
CA SER A 43 -10.96 3.02 9.21
C SER A 43 -10.47 2.07 8.11
N LEU A 44 -9.15 2.01 7.95
CA LEU A 44 -8.53 1.04 7.03
C LEU A 44 -8.98 -0.38 7.37
N ARG A 45 -9.08 -0.71 8.65
CA ARG A 45 -9.48 -2.05 9.10
C ARG A 45 -10.89 -2.40 8.59
N GLU A 46 -11.82 -1.46 8.62
CA GLU A 46 -13.16 -1.69 8.08
C GLU A 46 -13.12 -1.90 6.57
N ILE A 47 -12.34 -1.10 5.86
CA ILE A 47 -12.17 -1.21 4.41
C ILE A 47 -11.56 -2.57 4.06
N GLU A 48 -10.50 -2.96 4.75
CA GLU A 48 -9.86 -4.26 4.51
C GLU A 48 -10.80 -5.42 4.80
N ALA A 49 -11.54 -5.36 5.89
CA ALA A 49 -12.47 -6.42 6.27
C ALA A 49 -13.58 -6.60 5.24
N SER A 50 -13.97 -5.53 4.55
CA SER A 50 -14.99 -5.57 3.51
C SER A 50 -14.45 -6.04 2.17
N VAL A 51 -13.26 -5.60 1.76
CA VAL A 51 -12.76 -5.79 0.40
C VAL A 51 -11.89 -7.03 0.25
N VAL A 52 -10.98 -7.27 1.20
CA VAL A 52 -10.00 -8.35 1.07
C VAL A 52 -10.67 -9.72 0.87
N PRO A 53 -11.75 -10.07 1.62
CA PRO A 53 -12.40 -11.37 1.41
C PRO A 53 -13.01 -11.57 0.02
N ARG A 54 -13.30 -10.49 -0.71
CA ARG A 54 -13.84 -10.57 -2.06
C ARG A 54 -12.78 -10.92 -3.11
N MET A 55 -11.49 -10.74 -2.75
CA MET A 55 -10.37 -10.90 -3.67
C MET A 55 -9.75 -12.29 -3.51
N ARG A 56 -10.57 -13.32 -3.68
CA ARG A 56 -10.14 -14.71 -3.49
C ARG A 56 -9.09 -15.10 -4.50
N GLY A 57 -8.11 -15.89 -4.06
CA GLY A 57 -7.01 -16.35 -4.90
C GLY A 57 -5.93 -15.31 -5.12
N MET A 58 -6.07 -14.14 -4.54
CA MET A 58 -5.06 -13.08 -4.63
C MET A 58 -4.37 -12.89 -3.28
N GLN A 59 -3.11 -12.51 -3.35
CA GLN A 59 -2.37 -12.15 -2.15
C GLN A 59 -2.47 -10.65 -1.91
N TYR A 60 -2.86 -10.27 -0.70
CA TYR A 60 -2.94 -8.85 -0.33
C TYR A 60 -1.55 -8.32 -0.01
N LEU A 61 -1.17 -7.22 -0.64
CA LEU A 61 0.13 -6.59 -0.47
C LEU A 61 0.12 -5.39 0.47
N GLY A 62 -1.03 -4.83 0.74
CA GLY A 62 -1.17 -3.70 1.63
C GLY A 62 -1.85 -2.50 1.01
N PRO A 63 -2.14 -1.47 1.82
CA PRO A 63 -2.87 -0.30 1.39
C PRO A 63 -1.96 0.86 1.01
N GLU A 64 -2.52 1.76 0.22
CA GLU A 64 -2.08 3.15 0.08
C GLU A 64 -3.27 4.04 0.37
N TYR A 65 -3.03 5.28 0.76
CA TYR A 65 -4.09 6.23 1.02
C TYR A 65 -3.81 7.55 0.29
N ASP A 66 -4.82 8.07 -0.39
CA ASP A 66 -4.77 9.38 -1.03
C ASP A 66 -5.62 10.35 -0.21
N PRO A 67 -5.01 11.26 0.56
CA PRO A 67 -5.76 12.18 1.40
C PRO A 67 -6.54 13.21 0.60
N SER A 68 -6.09 13.59 -0.58
CA SER A 68 -6.77 14.58 -1.39
C SER A 68 -8.09 14.05 -1.94
N ALA A 69 -8.13 12.79 -2.32
CA ALA A 69 -9.34 12.13 -2.82
C ALA A 69 -10.08 11.37 -1.73
N GLN A 70 -9.46 11.16 -0.58
CA GLN A 70 -9.99 10.34 0.51
C GLN A 70 -10.31 8.92 0.04
N VAL A 71 -9.36 8.34 -0.69
CA VAL A 71 -9.48 7.02 -1.32
C VAL A 71 -8.39 6.11 -0.77
N TYR A 72 -8.77 4.90 -0.40
CA TYR A 72 -7.82 3.84 -0.10
C TYR A 72 -7.57 3.03 -1.38
N ARG A 73 -6.29 2.79 -1.67
CA ARG A 73 -5.89 1.88 -2.75
C ARG A 73 -5.34 0.61 -2.14
N LEU A 74 -6.04 -0.48 -2.32
CA LEU A 74 -5.59 -1.78 -1.83
C LEU A 74 -4.88 -2.51 -2.97
N LYS A 75 -3.67 -3.01 -2.68
CA LYS A 75 -2.83 -3.67 -3.66
C LYS A 75 -2.89 -5.17 -3.44
N PHE A 76 -3.09 -5.90 -4.53
CA PHE A 76 -3.11 -7.36 -4.53
C PHE A 76 -2.19 -7.89 -5.62
N ILE A 77 -1.75 -9.11 -5.48
CA ILE A 77 -1.06 -9.81 -6.55
C ILE A 77 -1.83 -11.08 -6.90
N ASN A 78 -2.09 -11.25 -8.18
CA ASN A 78 -2.72 -12.44 -8.74
C ASN A 78 -1.76 -13.05 -9.74
N LYS A 79 -1.13 -14.16 -9.34
CA LYS A 79 -0.01 -14.76 -10.06
C LYS A 79 1.14 -13.75 -10.13
N ASP A 80 1.45 -13.23 -11.30
CA ASP A 80 2.51 -12.22 -11.49
C ASP A 80 1.98 -10.84 -11.85
N ARG A 81 0.67 -10.63 -11.68
CA ARG A 81 0.02 -9.34 -11.98
C ARG A 81 -0.39 -8.63 -10.71
N VAL A 82 -0.06 -7.34 -10.64
CA VAL A 82 -0.50 -6.48 -9.54
C VAL A 82 -1.87 -5.90 -9.90
N ILE A 83 -2.80 -6.00 -8.97
CA ILE A 83 -4.16 -5.48 -9.09
C ILE A 83 -4.35 -4.39 -8.04
N PHE A 84 -4.85 -3.25 -8.47
CA PHE A 84 -5.20 -2.14 -7.58
C PHE A 84 -6.71 -2.04 -7.44
N VAL A 85 -7.18 -1.94 -6.20
CA VAL A 85 -8.59 -1.72 -5.90
C VAL A 85 -8.73 -0.39 -5.19
N ASP A 86 -9.32 0.58 -5.85
CA ASP A 86 -9.57 1.89 -5.29
C ASP A 86 -10.92 1.89 -4.58
N VAL A 87 -10.91 2.28 -3.30
CA VAL A 87 -12.07 2.22 -2.43
C VAL A 87 -12.34 3.61 -1.87
N ASP A 88 -13.57 4.09 -1.99
CA ASP A 88 -13.97 5.35 -1.38
C ASP A 88 -13.87 5.24 0.13
N GLY A 89 -13.02 6.09 0.72
CA GLY A 89 -12.83 6.09 2.15
C GLY A 89 -14.07 6.46 2.95
N LYS A 90 -14.95 7.27 2.38
CA LYS A 90 -16.17 7.73 3.05
C LYS A 90 -17.22 6.64 3.11
N THR A 91 -17.43 5.93 2.02
CA THR A 91 -18.53 4.98 1.88
C THR A 91 -18.10 3.53 1.98
N GLY A 92 -16.84 3.22 1.68
CA GLY A 92 -16.33 1.85 1.56
C GLY A 92 -16.65 1.20 0.23
N ASN A 93 -17.21 1.95 -0.72
CA ASN A 93 -17.54 1.41 -2.03
C ASN A 93 -16.30 1.29 -2.89
N VAL A 94 -16.21 0.18 -3.64
CA VAL A 94 -15.16 0.02 -4.63
C VAL A 94 -15.45 0.93 -5.81
N LEU A 95 -14.50 1.81 -6.11
CA LEU A 95 -14.63 2.77 -7.21
C LEU A 95 -14.09 2.20 -8.51
N ARG A 96 -13.00 1.42 -8.42
CA ARG A 96 -12.30 0.92 -9.59
C ARG A 96 -11.40 -0.24 -9.21
N GLN A 97 -11.24 -1.17 -10.14
CA GLN A 97 -10.28 -2.27 -10.05
C GLN A 97 -9.49 -2.33 -11.34
N ARG A 98 -8.18 -2.36 -11.23
CA ARG A 98 -7.33 -2.35 -12.42
C ARG A 98 -6.00 -3.07 -12.23
#